data_f4fb1a63cae66c508e4315caa2c2e661
#
_entry.id   f4fb1a63cae66c508e4315caa2c2e661
#
_cell.length_a   1.000
_cell.length_b   1.000
_cell.length_c   1.000
_cell.angle_alpha   90.00
_cell.angle_beta   90.00
_cell.angle_gamma   90.00
#
_symmetry.space_group_name_H-M   'P 1'
#
loop_
_entity.id
_entity.type
_entity.pdbx_description
1 polymer ?
#
loop_
_entity_poly.entity_id
_entity_poly.type
_entity_poly.pdbx_seq_one_letter_code
_entity_poly.pdbx_strand_id
1 'polypeptide(L)'
;MSVISVNNLTFGYDGSYTNIFENVSFNIDTDCKLGLIGRNGKGKTTFLKLLQDKYEYKGSISKNVDVDYFPYDIPNKDRLVMDVIQEIAPLAEEWEIIKEINLLHADVGILYRSFNTLSGGEQVKVLLISLFLKGNNFLLVDEPTNHLDTETRENLVEYLAKKKGYILVSHDRNFLDRVVDHIIAINNTNIEIRQGNFSVWKENKDRQDAFELTQNERLQRDIARLETAAKNTAKWSNESEKATSRKHNTAEFIDTGYIGHKSAKMMKSSKVMEQRLERAIDEKSELLIKIDRTDKLKIIPIDSVRNPLVSLNKVQVVYDNKCIFNPITFEINSKERIALVGKNGVGKSSILKLILGENIEYTGNIKVQNGIKISYVSQSTEYLNGNLKDFAIDNTVDESIFKSMLAKMGFTDKDFDTNIEAMSEGQKKKVLIAKSISEQANIYIWDEPLNYIDILTREQIEDTILNYNPSIICVEHDEKFIEKIATKIINLEK
;
A
#
# COMPACT_ATOMS: atom_id res chain seq x y z
N MET A 1 -14.11 30.89 -5.46
CA MET A 1 -13.90 29.45 -5.61
C MET A 1 -13.28 29.22 -6.97
N SER A 2 -12.04 28.79 -6.99
CA SER A 2 -11.36 28.36 -8.22
C SER A 2 -11.55 26.85 -8.36
N VAL A 3 -11.59 26.36 -9.59
CA VAL A 3 -11.79 24.94 -9.88
C VAL A 3 -10.68 24.47 -10.82
N ILE A 4 -10.07 23.34 -10.51
CA ILE A 4 -9.20 22.61 -11.43
C ILE A 4 -10.09 21.59 -12.14
N SER A 5 -10.24 21.73 -13.47
CA SER A 5 -11.06 20.83 -14.27
C SER A 5 -10.19 19.92 -15.12
N VAL A 6 -10.36 18.64 -14.96
CA VAL A 6 -9.71 17.59 -15.75
C VAL A 6 -10.74 16.98 -16.68
N ASN A 7 -10.47 16.99 -18.00
CA ASN A 7 -11.37 16.48 -19.01
C ASN A 7 -10.66 15.48 -19.93
N ASN A 8 -11.22 14.29 -20.02
CA ASN A 8 -10.80 13.19 -20.90
C ASN A 8 -9.27 12.90 -20.81
N LEU A 9 -8.72 13.00 -19.59
CA LEU A 9 -7.31 12.77 -19.33
C LEU A 9 -6.94 11.33 -19.66
N THR A 10 -6.01 11.15 -20.60
CA THR A 10 -5.42 9.86 -20.93
C THR A 10 -3.90 10.02 -20.93
N PHE A 11 -3.22 9.18 -20.17
CA PHE A 11 -1.76 9.21 -20.03
C PHE A 11 -1.17 7.81 -19.90
N GLY A 12 -0.05 7.60 -20.59
CA GLY A 12 0.83 6.43 -20.45
C GLY A 12 2.28 6.86 -20.72
N TYR A 13 3.24 6.24 -20.07
CA TYR A 13 4.66 6.53 -20.33
C TYR A 13 5.09 6.04 -21.70
N ASP A 14 6.02 6.75 -22.32
CA ASP A 14 6.60 6.37 -23.60
C ASP A 14 7.21 4.97 -23.54
N GLY A 15 6.88 4.14 -24.54
CA GLY A 15 7.29 2.73 -24.58
C GLY A 15 6.46 1.78 -23.70
N SER A 16 5.41 2.26 -23.01
CA SER A 16 4.47 1.41 -22.30
C SER A 16 3.26 1.09 -23.17
N TYR A 17 2.87 -0.19 -23.22
CA TYR A 17 1.66 -0.63 -23.94
C TYR A 17 0.37 -0.37 -23.12
N THR A 18 0.47 0.03 -21.86
CA THR A 18 -0.66 0.24 -20.97
C THR A 18 -0.73 1.69 -20.52
N ASN A 19 -1.93 2.29 -20.58
CA ASN A 19 -2.17 3.60 -20.01
C ASN A 19 -2.27 3.51 -18.48
N ILE A 20 -1.82 4.56 -17.81
CA ILE A 20 -2.01 4.76 -16.37
C ILE A 20 -3.38 5.36 -16.10
N PHE A 21 -3.78 6.32 -16.93
CA PHE A 21 -5.11 6.93 -16.90
C PHE A 21 -5.78 6.82 -18.26
N GLU A 22 -7.08 6.53 -18.28
CA GLU A 22 -7.87 6.39 -19.50
C GLU A 22 -9.17 7.18 -19.41
N ASN A 23 -9.28 8.23 -20.23
CA ASN A 23 -10.49 9.03 -20.39
C ASN A 23 -11.10 9.52 -19.07
N VAL A 24 -10.28 9.99 -18.15
CA VAL A 24 -10.68 10.41 -16.81
C VAL A 24 -11.14 11.86 -16.82
N SER A 25 -12.31 12.14 -16.22
CA SER A 25 -12.87 13.49 -16.15
C SER A 25 -13.45 13.75 -14.76
N PHE A 26 -13.02 14.86 -14.11
CA PHE A 26 -13.49 15.30 -12.80
C PHE A 26 -13.13 16.76 -12.54
N ASN A 27 -13.69 17.33 -11.48
CA ASN A 27 -13.42 18.68 -11.03
C ASN A 27 -12.90 18.65 -9.57
N ILE A 28 -11.91 19.48 -9.28
CA ILE A 28 -11.36 19.70 -7.95
C ILE A 28 -11.66 21.14 -7.53
N ASP A 29 -12.34 21.33 -6.41
CA ASP A 29 -12.46 22.65 -5.78
C ASP A 29 -11.16 22.98 -5.04
N THR A 30 -10.58 24.14 -5.35
CA THR A 30 -9.31 24.55 -4.78
C THR A 30 -9.37 24.95 -3.30
N ASP A 31 -10.54 25.03 -2.69
CA ASP A 31 -10.70 25.28 -1.25
C ASP A 31 -10.74 23.97 -0.42
N CYS A 32 -10.85 22.81 -1.10
CA CYS A 32 -10.92 21.50 -0.44
C CYS A 32 -9.56 20.98 0.03
N LYS A 33 -9.61 20.11 1.01
CA LYS A 33 -8.48 19.33 1.53
C LYS A 33 -8.63 17.90 1.04
N LEU A 34 -7.89 17.54 0.00
CA LEU A 34 -8.07 16.26 -0.67
C LEU A 34 -6.98 15.26 -0.27
N GLY A 35 -7.37 14.05 0.11
CA GLY A 35 -6.46 12.93 0.31
C GLY A 35 -6.34 12.08 -0.95
N LEU A 36 -5.15 11.97 -1.54
CA LEU A 36 -4.92 11.13 -2.72
C LEU A 36 -4.43 9.74 -2.28
N ILE A 37 -5.25 8.74 -2.57
CA ILE A 37 -5.00 7.35 -2.18
C ILE A 37 -4.97 6.41 -3.39
N GLY A 38 -4.30 5.29 -3.23
CA GLY A 38 -4.17 4.24 -4.26
C GLY A 38 -2.95 3.36 -4.01
N ARG A 39 -2.88 2.20 -4.65
CA ARG A 39 -1.72 1.30 -4.55
C ARG A 39 -0.44 1.98 -5.05
N ASN A 40 0.70 1.52 -4.54
CA ASN A 40 2.00 1.94 -5.06
C ASN A 40 2.14 1.50 -6.54
N GLY A 41 2.73 2.38 -7.36
CA GLY A 41 2.86 2.16 -8.81
C GLY A 41 1.62 2.47 -9.64
N LYS A 42 0.47 2.83 -9.04
CA LYS A 42 -0.78 3.14 -9.77
C LYS A 42 -0.90 4.60 -10.21
N GLY A 43 0.19 5.38 -10.15
CA GLY A 43 0.23 6.70 -10.75
C GLY A 43 -0.09 7.88 -9.82
N LYS A 44 -0.04 7.75 -8.47
CA LYS A 44 -0.23 8.88 -7.55
C LYS A 44 0.71 10.05 -7.87
N THR A 45 2.01 9.81 -7.82
CA THR A 45 3.03 10.83 -8.15
C THR A 45 2.95 11.28 -9.62
N THR A 46 2.57 10.38 -10.53
CA THR A 46 2.33 10.72 -11.94
C THR A 46 1.19 11.71 -12.08
N PHE A 47 0.08 11.49 -11.38
CA PHE A 47 -1.06 12.40 -11.37
C PHE A 47 -0.66 13.79 -10.83
N LEU A 48 0.10 13.86 -9.72
CA LEU A 48 0.62 15.13 -9.20
C LEU A 48 1.53 15.84 -10.21
N LYS A 49 2.36 15.13 -10.95
CA LYS A 49 3.22 15.69 -12.00
C LYS A 49 2.43 16.15 -13.22
N LEU A 50 1.33 15.49 -13.57
CA LEU A 50 0.41 15.94 -14.61
C LEU A 50 -0.29 17.25 -14.24
N LEU A 51 -0.69 17.42 -12.97
CA LEU A 51 -1.21 18.69 -12.46
C LEU A 51 -0.18 19.83 -12.51
N GLN A 52 1.12 19.50 -12.50
CA GLN A 52 2.22 20.46 -12.67
C GLN A 52 2.61 20.71 -14.13
N ASP A 53 1.91 20.13 -15.12
CA ASP A 53 2.24 20.17 -16.55
C ASP A 53 3.65 19.63 -16.90
N LYS A 54 4.18 18.69 -16.07
CA LYS A 54 5.52 18.09 -16.28
C LYS A 54 5.54 16.99 -17.33
N TYR A 55 4.39 16.51 -17.76
CA TYR A 55 4.23 15.47 -18.77
C TYR A 55 3.23 15.90 -19.84
N GLU A 56 3.46 15.48 -21.08
CA GLU A 56 2.47 15.59 -22.16
C GLU A 56 1.37 14.54 -21.98
N TYR A 57 0.10 14.91 -22.19
CA TYR A 57 -1.06 14.04 -22.03
C TYR A 57 -2.13 14.34 -23.07
N LYS A 58 -3.05 13.40 -23.26
CA LYS A 58 -4.26 13.62 -24.08
C LYS A 58 -5.40 14.09 -23.18
N GLY A 59 -6.20 15.02 -23.68
CA GLY A 59 -7.27 15.67 -22.89
C GLY A 59 -6.90 17.09 -22.50
N SER A 60 -7.52 17.63 -21.45
CA SER A 60 -7.21 18.98 -20.96
C SER A 60 -7.29 19.07 -19.45
N ILE A 61 -6.35 19.79 -18.85
CA ILE A 61 -6.36 20.20 -17.44
C ILE A 61 -6.44 21.74 -17.44
N SER A 62 -7.56 22.28 -16.94
CA SER A 62 -7.76 23.72 -16.81
C SER A 62 -7.65 24.13 -15.36
N LYS A 63 -6.79 25.10 -15.05
CA LYS A 63 -6.52 25.59 -13.70
C LYS A 63 -6.30 27.09 -13.72
N ASN A 64 -6.85 27.79 -12.72
CA ASN A 64 -6.72 29.25 -12.54
C ASN A 64 -5.85 29.60 -11.31
N VAL A 65 -5.09 28.62 -10.81
CA VAL A 65 -4.19 28.75 -9.66
C VAL A 65 -2.85 28.14 -10.01
N ASP A 66 -1.79 28.67 -9.41
CA ASP A 66 -0.49 28.05 -9.49
C ASP A 66 -0.45 26.77 -8.67
N VAL A 67 0.30 25.77 -9.12
CA VAL A 67 0.39 24.47 -8.46
C VAL A 67 1.82 24.25 -7.98
N ASP A 68 2.00 24.22 -6.67
CA ASP A 68 3.28 23.95 -6.03
C ASP A 68 3.34 22.52 -5.48
N TYR A 69 4.56 21.99 -5.38
CA TYR A 69 4.79 20.61 -4.96
C TYR A 69 5.74 20.52 -3.76
N PHE A 70 5.35 19.71 -2.80
CA PHE A 70 6.20 19.29 -1.69
C PHE A 70 6.52 17.79 -1.84
N PRO A 71 7.77 17.35 -1.65
CA PRO A 71 8.93 18.13 -1.18
C PRO A 71 9.50 19.05 -2.25
N TYR A 72 9.89 20.25 -1.83
CA TYR A 72 10.58 21.20 -2.68
C TYR A 72 12.09 20.93 -2.63
N ASP A 73 12.72 20.84 -3.79
CA ASP A 73 14.16 20.60 -3.86
C ASP A 73 14.93 21.93 -3.70
N ILE A 74 15.79 21.97 -2.70
CA ILE A 74 16.64 23.15 -2.41
C ILE A 74 18.01 22.90 -2.99
N PRO A 75 18.44 23.70 -4.01
CA PRO A 75 19.72 23.49 -4.69
C PRO A 75 20.93 23.67 -3.77
N ASN A 76 20.85 24.61 -2.81
CA ASN A 76 21.91 24.88 -1.85
C ASN A 76 21.38 24.84 -0.40
N LYS A 77 21.65 23.75 0.30
CA LYS A 77 21.21 23.51 1.68
C LYS A 77 22.07 24.21 2.75
N ASP A 78 23.19 24.84 2.39
CA ASP A 78 24.06 25.55 3.34
C ASP A 78 23.57 26.98 3.65
N ARG A 79 22.52 27.43 2.97
CA ARG A 79 21.90 28.74 3.18
C ARG A 79 21.12 28.80 4.48
N LEU A 80 20.93 30.01 4.99
CA LEU A 80 20.06 30.23 6.15
C LEU A 80 18.61 29.91 5.83
N VAL A 81 17.89 29.38 6.81
CA VAL A 81 16.46 29.04 6.67
C VAL A 81 15.64 30.26 6.23
N MET A 82 15.92 31.43 6.75
CA MET A 82 15.25 32.68 6.36
C MET A 82 15.41 32.95 4.86
N ASP A 83 16.62 32.79 4.31
CA ASP A 83 16.88 33.02 2.89
C ASP A 83 16.14 32.01 2.01
N VAL A 84 16.06 30.75 2.46
CA VAL A 84 15.29 29.69 1.76
C VAL A 84 13.80 30.02 1.73
N ILE A 85 13.24 30.48 2.86
CA ILE A 85 11.82 30.89 2.91
C ILE A 85 11.55 32.06 1.99
N GLN A 86 12.41 33.10 2.01
CA GLN A 86 12.27 34.29 1.17
C GLN A 86 12.43 33.98 -0.34
N GLU A 87 13.24 32.98 -0.71
CA GLU A 87 13.31 32.53 -2.11
C GLU A 87 12.01 31.87 -2.59
N ILE A 88 11.40 31.02 -1.76
CA ILE A 88 10.16 30.32 -2.11
C ILE A 88 8.95 31.26 -2.02
N ALA A 89 8.90 32.11 -1.00
CA ALA A 89 7.81 33.03 -0.71
C ALA A 89 8.33 34.49 -0.61
N PRO A 90 8.70 35.14 -1.73
CA PRO A 90 9.37 36.47 -1.69
C PRO A 90 8.51 37.59 -1.14
N LEU A 91 7.19 37.41 -1.10
CA LEU A 91 6.24 38.42 -0.59
C LEU A 91 5.89 38.22 0.89
N ALA A 92 6.39 37.15 1.52
CA ALA A 92 6.09 36.86 2.92
C ALA A 92 6.85 37.82 3.84
N GLU A 93 6.15 38.46 4.75
CA GLU A 93 6.75 39.29 5.76
C GLU A 93 7.26 38.45 6.97
N GLU A 94 8.29 38.91 7.66
CA GLU A 94 8.91 38.17 8.77
C GLU A 94 7.90 37.81 9.87
N TRP A 95 6.95 38.67 10.18
CA TRP A 95 5.92 38.37 11.18
C TRP A 95 4.98 37.24 10.75
N GLU A 96 4.70 37.09 9.44
CA GLU A 96 3.92 35.97 8.89
C GLU A 96 4.69 34.67 9.04
N ILE A 97 5.99 34.69 8.73
CA ILE A 97 6.88 33.54 8.90
C ILE A 97 6.91 33.09 10.36
N ILE A 98 7.10 34.01 11.28
CA ILE A 98 7.11 33.71 12.74
C ILE A 98 5.76 33.16 13.20
N LYS A 99 4.65 33.70 12.69
CA LYS A 99 3.31 33.21 13.00
C LYS A 99 3.13 31.75 12.55
N GLU A 100 3.56 31.42 11.34
CA GLU A 100 3.46 30.06 10.80
C GLU A 100 4.37 29.08 11.57
N ILE A 101 5.58 29.48 11.94
CA ILE A 101 6.50 28.68 12.78
C ILE A 101 5.85 28.36 14.12
N ASN A 102 5.23 29.34 14.78
CA ASN A 102 4.53 29.14 16.04
C ASN A 102 3.32 28.19 15.89
N LEU A 103 2.59 28.25 14.77
CA LEU A 103 1.50 27.34 14.47
C LEU A 103 1.96 25.87 14.32
N LEU A 104 3.20 25.64 13.91
CA LEU A 104 3.83 24.32 13.81
C LEU A 104 4.62 23.92 15.06
N HIS A 105 4.51 24.70 16.15
CA HIS A 105 5.24 24.48 17.39
C HIS A 105 6.75 24.26 17.16
N ALA A 106 7.35 25.07 16.25
CA ALA A 106 8.77 25.04 15.98
C ALA A 106 9.47 26.20 16.70
N ASP A 107 10.78 26.05 16.96
CA ASP A 107 11.58 27.12 17.56
C ASP A 107 11.87 28.20 16.50
N VAL A 108 11.60 29.47 16.84
CA VAL A 108 11.90 30.61 15.96
C VAL A 108 13.40 30.73 15.67
N GLY A 109 14.26 30.24 16.57
CA GLY A 109 15.72 30.21 16.38
C GLY A 109 16.18 29.41 15.14
N ILE A 110 15.34 28.51 14.58
CA ILE A 110 15.68 27.78 13.35
C ILE A 110 15.88 28.72 12.14
N LEU A 111 15.25 29.88 12.12
CA LEU A 111 15.37 30.86 11.02
C LEU A 111 16.81 31.31 10.76
N TYR A 112 17.63 31.35 11.80
CA TYR A 112 19.02 31.82 11.76
C TYR A 112 20.04 30.69 11.68
N ARG A 113 19.57 29.44 11.43
CA ARG A 113 20.41 28.25 11.21
C ARG A 113 20.52 27.92 9.73
N SER A 114 21.62 27.26 9.34
CA SER A 114 21.71 26.69 7.99
C SER A 114 20.73 25.54 7.81
N PHE A 115 20.06 25.45 6.67
CA PHE A 115 19.02 24.44 6.39
C PHE A 115 19.54 23.00 6.51
N ASN A 116 20.81 22.73 6.17
CA ASN A 116 21.44 21.42 6.32
C ASN A 116 21.64 20.97 7.78
N THR A 117 21.61 21.90 8.75
CA THR A 117 21.75 21.59 10.18
C THR A 117 20.43 21.23 10.85
N LEU A 118 19.32 21.36 10.13
CA LEU A 118 18.00 21.04 10.63
C LEU A 118 17.76 19.52 10.62
N SER A 119 17.04 19.04 11.63
CA SER A 119 16.49 17.68 11.61
C SER A 119 15.51 17.50 10.45
N GLY A 120 15.28 16.25 10.00
CA GLY A 120 14.31 15.99 8.93
C GLY A 120 12.92 16.57 9.22
N GLY A 121 12.45 16.49 10.46
CA GLY A 121 11.17 17.08 10.86
C GLY A 121 11.16 18.61 10.79
N GLU A 122 12.24 19.28 11.19
CA GLU A 122 12.37 20.75 11.06
C GLU A 122 12.41 21.16 9.58
N GLN A 123 13.11 20.41 8.71
CA GLN A 123 13.13 20.67 7.26
C GLN A 123 11.74 20.59 6.65
N VAL A 124 10.95 19.54 6.97
CA VAL A 124 9.56 19.40 6.53
C VAL A 124 8.73 20.59 6.97
N LYS A 125 8.83 21.02 8.24
CA LYS A 125 8.10 22.17 8.77
C LYS A 125 8.43 23.45 8.00
N VAL A 126 9.72 23.75 7.79
CA VAL A 126 10.19 24.95 7.07
C VAL A 126 9.67 24.97 5.64
N LEU A 127 9.78 23.85 4.91
CA LEU A 127 9.33 23.78 3.52
C LEU A 127 7.81 23.95 3.38
N LEU A 128 7.02 23.34 4.26
CA LEU A 128 5.57 23.50 4.25
C LEU A 128 5.16 24.94 4.55
N ILE A 129 5.77 25.57 5.55
CA ILE A 129 5.55 27.00 5.86
C ILE A 129 5.81 27.85 4.62
N SER A 130 6.99 27.67 3.98
CA SER A 130 7.37 28.43 2.80
C SER A 130 6.35 28.32 1.67
N LEU A 131 5.89 27.09 1.41
CA LEU A 131 4.93 26.85 0.34
C LEU A 131 3.53 27.41 0.65
N PHE A 132 3.07 27.35 1.91
CA PHE A 132 1.78 27.95 2.29
C PHE A 132 1.83 29.47 2.37
N LEU A 133 2.98 30.09 2.59
CA LEU A 133 3.18 31.55 2.58
C LEU A 133 3.24 32.14 1.16
N LYS A 134 3.49 31.35 0.14
CA LYS A 134 3.60 31.82 -1.26
C LYS A 134 2.32 32.50 -1.77
N GLY A 135 1.14 32.12 -1.23
CA GLY A 135 -0.15 32.70 -1.57
C GLY A 135 -0.63 32.32 -2.98
N ASN A 136 -1.95 32.35 -3.20
CA ASN A 136 -2.64 32.06 -4.47
C ASN A 136 -2.19 30.78 -5.19
N ASN A 137 -1.79 29.76 -4.41
CA ASN A 137 -1.33 28.48 -4.90
C ASN A 137 -2.22 27.34 -4.39
N PHE A 138 -2.22 26.25 -5.16
CA PHE A 138 -2.80 24.96 -4.75
C PHE A 138 -1.64 23.99 -4.50
N LEU A 139 -1.53 23.47 -3.29
CA LEU A 139 -0.35 22.73 -2.86
C LEU A 139 -0.54 21.22 -3.04
N LEU A 140 0.43 20.59 -3.68
CA LEU A 140 0.54 19.12 -3.77
C LEU A 140 1.55 18.64 -2.73
N VAL A 141 1.07 17.96 -1.70
CA VAL A 141 1.88 17.50 -0.57
C VAL A 141 2.05 15.99 -0.67
N ASP A 142 3.26 15.53 -1.03
CA ASP A 142 3.55 14.11 -1.24
C ASP A 142 4.34 13.55 -0.05
N GLU A 143 3.71 12.68 0.73
CA GLU A 143 4.28 11.95 1.89
C GLU A 143 5.02 12.81 2.92
N PRO A 144 4.39 13.85 3.50
CA PRO A 144 5.07 14.74 4.46
C PRO A 144 5.34 14.06 5.82
N THR A 145 4.72 12.92 6.09
CA THR A 145 4.82 12.19 7.37
C THR A 145 5.96 11.19 7.44
N ASN A 146 6.68 10.97 6.33
CA ASN A 146 7.79 10.03 6.30
C ASN A 146 8.92 10.48 7.25
N HIS A 147 9.44 9.54 8.04
CA HIS A 147 10.52 9.75 9.03
C HIS A 147 10.20 10.74 10.16
N LEU A 148 8.92 11.15 10.31
CA LEU A 148 8.52 12.00 11.44
C LEU A 148 8.17 11.15 12.65
N ASP A 149 8.56 11.63 13.82
CA ASP A 149 8.10 11.07 15.10
C ASP A 149 6.66 11.48 15.41
N THR A 150 6.06 10.83 16.38
CA THR A 150 4.64 11.03 16.74
C THR A 150 4.34 12.48 17.10
N GLU A 151 5.23 13.17 17.86
CA GLU A 151 5.04 14.56 18.27
C GLU A 151 5.03 15.51 17.06
N THR A 152 5.97 15.33 16.13
CA THR A 152 6.04 16.16 14.91
C THR A 152 4.85 15.91 14.00
N ARG A 153 4.35 14.66 13.93
CA ARG A 153 3.12 14.34 13.19
C ARG A 153 1.90 15.03 13.75
N GLU A 154 1.72 15.02 15.07
CA GLU A 154 0.61 15.73 15.73
C GLU A 154 0.61 17.21 15.40
N ASN A 155 1.76 17.86 15.50
CA ASN A 155 1.91 19.27 15.16
C ASN A 155 1.54 19.53 13.69
N LEU A 156 1.90 18.61 12.79
CA LEU A 156 1.59 18.72 11.37
C LEU A 156 0.10 18.52 11.09
N VAL A 157 -0.57 17.60 11.80
CA VAL A 157 -2.03 17.41 11.75
C VAL A 157 -2.75 18.71 12.11
N GLU A 158 -2.40 19.32 13.24
CA GLU A 158 -3.03 20.57 13.71
C GLU A 158 -2.82 21.73 12.72
N TYR A 159 -1.65 21.78 12.13
CA TYR A 159 -1.31 22.79 11.14
C TYR A 159 -2.12 22.63 9.85
N LEU A 160 -2.06 21.45 9.21
CA LEU A 160 -2.76 21.20 7.95
C LEU A 160 -4.27 21.23 8.11
N ALA A 161 -4.81 20.83 9.26
CA ALA A 161 -6.24 20.97 9.54
C ALA A 161 -6.75 22.42 9.49
N LYS A 162 -5.89 23.41 9.74
CA LYS A 162 -6.20 24.85 9.66
C LYS A 162 -6.01 25.42 8.24
N LYS A 163 -5.30 24.72 7.35
CA LYS A 163 -5.03 25.15 5.97
C LYS A 163 -6.12 24.66 5.01
N LYS A 164 -6.11 25.22 3.81
CA LYS A 164 -7.03 24.88 2.72
C LYS A 164 -6.28 24.81 1.39
N GLY A 165 -6.88 24.20 0.39
CA GLY A 165 -6.37 24.24 -0.96
C GLY A 165 -5.15 23.35 -1.19
N TYR A 166 -5.26 22.05 -0.89
CA TYR A 166 -4.17 21.12 -1.16
C TYR A 166 -4.64 19.70 -1.44
N ILE A 167 -3.78 18.96 -2.15
CA ILE A 167 -3.85 17.50 -2.25
C ILE A 167 -2.76 16.92 -1.38
N LEU A 168 -3.13 15.99 -0.50
CA LEU A 168 -2.23 15.28 0.40
C LEU A 168 -2.13 13.82 -0.01
N VAL A 169 -0.94 13.36 -0.33
CA VAL A 169 -0.63 11.92 -0.40
C VAL A 169 -0.05 11.49 0.93
N SER A 170 -0.65 10.53 1.57
CA SER A 170 -0.11 9.90 2.77
C SER A 170 -0.56 8.47 2.89
N HIS A 171 0.30 7.65 3.48
CA HIS A 171 0.01 6.26 3.84
C HIS A 171 -0.43 6.12 5.31
N ASP A 172 -0.49 7.22 6.05
CA ASP A 172 -0.98 7.27 7.42
C ASP A 172 -2.50 7.52 7.46
N ARG A 173 -3.25 6.50 7.86
CA ARG A 173 -4.73 6.55 7.91
C ARG A 173 -5.26 7.54 8.95
N ASN A 174 -4.60 7.61 10.12
CA ASN A 174 -4.99 8.54 11.19
C ASN A 174 -4.75 9.98 10.76
N PHE A 175 -3.63 10.22 10.10
CA PHE A 175 -3.29 11.53 9.55
C PHE A 175 -4.32 11.99 8.50
N LEU A 176 -4.67 11.12 7.53
CA LEU A 176 -5.70 11.42 6.52
C LEU A 176 -7.06 11.69 7.17
N ASP A 177 -7.50 10.88 8.13
CA ASP A 177 -8.80 11.04 8.78
C ASP A 177 -8.99 12.39 9.46
N ARG A 178 -7.91 12.96 10.00
CA ARG A 178 -7.96 14.20 10.76
C ARG A 178 -7.75 15.46 9.93
N VAL A 179 -7.19 15.30 8.73
CA VAL A 179 -6.70 16.43 7.94
C VAL A 179 -7.55 16.67 6.69
N VAL A 180 -8.06 15.61 6.04
CA VAL A 180 -8.76 15.75 4.74
C VAL A 180 -10.28 15.70 4.87
N ASP A 181 -10.97 16.35 3.94
CA ASP A 181 -12.43 16.40 3.84
C ASP A 181 -12.97 15.74 2.56
N HIS A 182 -12.09 15.42 1.61
CA HIS A 182 -12.39 14.69 0.38
C HIS A 182 -11.31 13.66 0.09
N ILE A 183 -11.68 12.57 -0.56
CA ILE A 183 -10.75 11.53 -1.02
C ILE A 183 -10.75 11.44 -2.54
N ILE A 184 -9.56 11.47 -3.13
CA ILE A 184 -9.27 11.11 -4.50
C ILE A 184 -8.72 9.69 -4.49
N ALA A 185 -9.47 8.73 -5.02
CA ALA A 185 -9.05 7.34 -5.10
C ALA A 185 -8.64 6.98 -6.54
N ILE A 186 -7.40 6.51 -6.72
CA ILE A 186 -6.94 5.97 -8.00
C ILE A 186 -7.21 4.47 -8.02
N ASN A 187 -8.18 4.06 -8.85
CA ASN A 187 -8.58 2.67 -9.07
C ASN A 187 -8.20 2.24 -10.49
N ASN A 188 -7.18 1.39 -10.63
CA ASN A 188 -6.64 0.99 -11.93
C ASN A 188 -6.37 2.17 -12.87
N THR A 189 -7.20 2.42 -13.88
CA THR A 189 -7.06 3.50 -14.86
C THR A 189 -8.01 4.67 -14.61
N ASN A 190 -8.83 4.60 -13.58
CA ASN A 190 -9.85 5.60 -13.26
C ASN A 190 -9.56 6.34 -11.94
N ILE A 191 -10.06 7.56 -11.82
CA ILE A 191 -9.98 8.39 -10.62
C ILE A 191 -11.40 8.72 -10.15
N GLU A 192 -11.66 8.49 -8.87
CA GLU A 192 -12.91 8.85 -8.22
C GLU A 192 -12.67 9.87 -7.12
N ILE A 193 -13.53 10.89 -7.05
CA ILE A 193 -13.53 11.87 -5.95
C ILE A 193 -14.78 11.63 -5.11
N ARG A 194 -14.59 11.51 -3.79
CA ARG A 194 -15.68 11.34 -2.84
C ARG A 194 -15.52 12.28 -1.66
N GLN A 195 -16.61 12.85 -1.21
CA GLN A 195 -16.68 13.67 0.00
C GLN A 195 -16.57 12.76 1.24
N GLY A 196 -15.83 13.21 2.24
CA GLY A 196 -15.58 12.52 3.49
C GLY A 196 -14.08 12.26 3.71
N ASN A 197 -13.74 11.85 4.93
CA ASN A 197 -12.39 11.45 5.29
C ASN A 197 -12.09 10.00 4.85
N PHE A 198 -10.90 9.52 5.15
CA PHE A 198 -10.46 8.17 4.76
C PHE A 198 -11.35 7.06 5.35
N SER A 199 -11.73 7.16 6.61
CA SER A 199 -12.57 6.13 7.28
C SER A 199 -13.96 6.03 6.64
N VAL A 200 -14.59 7.15 6.31
CA VAL A 200 -15.89 7.18 5.60
C VAL A 200 -15.77 6.60 4.21
N TRP A 201 -14.71 6.98 3.47
CA TRP A 201 -14.45 6.42 2.15
C TRP A 201 -14.25 4.89 2.22
N LYS A 202 -13.44 4.43 3.18
CA LYS A 202 -13.13 3.01 3.38
C LYS A 202 -14.39 2.19 3.69
N GLU A 203 -15.21 2.65 4.62
CA GLU A 203 -16.46 1.97 4.97
C GLU A 203 -17.40 1.84 3.76
N ASN A 204 -17.53 2.89 2.98
CA ASN A 204 -18.33 2.86 1.75
C ASN A 204 -17.75 1.89 0.71
N LYS A 205 -16.41 1.87 0.55
CA LYS A 205 -15.71 0.96 -0.36
C LYS A 205 -15.89 -0.49 0.08
N ASP A 206 -15.73 -0.79 1.36
CA ASP A 206 -15.89 -2.14 1.91
C ASP A 206 -17.33 -2.66 1.74
N ARG A 207 -18.34 -1.79 1.91
CA ARG A 207 -19.75 -2.12 1.65
C ARG A 207 -19.99 -2.40 0.15
N GLN A 208 -19.42 -1.58 -0.72
CA GLN A 208 -19.53 -1.77 -2.17
C GLN A 208 -18.85 -3.09 -2.58
N ASP A 209 -17.64 -3.34 -2.12
CA ASP A 209 -16.90 -4.58 -2.43
C ASP A 209 -17.63 -5.83 -1.91
N ALA A 210 -18.23 -5.78 -0.73
CA ALA A 210 -19.05 -6.86 -0.18
C ALA A 210 -20.30 -7.13 -1.05
N PHE A 211 -20.95 -6.08 -1.52
CA PHE A 211 -22.11 -6.19 -2.42
C PHE A 211 -21.71 -6.80 -3.77
N GLU A 212 -20.64 -6.30 -4.39
CA GLU A 212 -20.10 -6.80 -5.64
C GLU A 212 -19.66 -8.27 -5.55
N LEU A 213 -19.05 -8.64 -4.40
CA LEU A 213 -18.72 -10.04 -4.10
C LEU A 213 -19.94 -10.95 -4.11
N THR A 214 -21.01 -10.51 -3.41
CA THR A 214 -22.26 -11.28 -3.35
C THR A 214 -22.87 -11.43 -4.74
N GLN A 215 -22.83 -10.39 -5.57
CA GLN A 215 -23.29 -10.45 -6.95
C GLN A 215 -22.45 -11.40 -7.80
N ASN A 216 -21.12 -11.30 -7.73
CA ASN A 216 -20.20 -12.19 -8.45
C ASN A 216 -20.41 -13.65 -8.06
N GLU A 217 -20.61 -13.97 -6.78
CA GLU A 217 -20.92 -15.33 -6.34
C GLU A 217 -22.24 -15.86 -6.92
N ARG A 218 -23.26 -15.01 -7.02
CA ARG A 218 -24.52 -15.38 -7.66
C ARG A 218 -24.33 -15.66 -9.15
N LEU A 219 -23.62 -14.76 -9.86
CA LEU A 219 -23.31 -14.93 -11.28
C LEU A 219 -22.49 -16.19 -11.53
N GLN A 220 -21.48 -16.46 -10.72
CA GLN A 220 -20.68 -17.70 -10.83
C GLN A 220 -21.51 -18.97 -10.62
N ARG A 221 -22.42 -18.98 -9.64
CA ARG A 221 -23.35 -20.11 -9.43
C ARG A 221 -24.28 -20.31 -10.63
N ASP A 222 -24.78 -19.23 -11.22
CA ASP A 222 -25.62 -19.26 -12.40
C ASP A 222 -24.84 -19.76 -13.63
N ILE A 223 -23.62 -19.28 -13.84
CA ILE A 223 -22.73 -19.75 -14.91
C ILE A 223 -22.48 -21.27 -14.75
N ALA A 224 -22.11 -21.71 -13.55
CA ALA A 224 -21.88 -23.13 -13.28
C ALA A 224 -23.14 -24.02 -13.55
N ARG A 225 -24.36 -23.51 -13.26
CA ARG A 225 -25.60 -24.16 -13.59
C ARG A 225 -25.82 -24.24 -15.09
N LEU A 226 -25.58 -23.17 -15.84
CA LEU A 226 -25.67 -23.10 -17.29
C LEU A 226 -24.66 -24.02 -17.96
N GLU A 227 -23.41 -24.04 -17.50
CA GLU A 227 -22.38 -24.99 -17.99
C GLU A 227 -22.77 -26.44 -17.76
N THR A 228 -23.34 -26.76 -16.59
CA THR A 228 -23.82 -28.10 -16.28
C THR A 228 -24.98 -28.51 -17.22
N ALA A 229 -25.91 -27.57 -17.46
CA ALA A 229 -27.01 -27.78 -18.41
C ALA A 229 -26.49 -27.97 -19.84
N ALA A 230 -25.51 -27.18 -20.29
CA ALA A 230 -24.89 -27.30 -21.60
C ALA A 230 -24.19 -28.67 -21.75
N LYS A 231 -23.42 -29.11 -20.76
CA LYS A 231 -22.78 -30.44 -20.73
C LYS A 231 -23.78 -31.57 -20.77
N ASN A 232 -24.92 -31.45 -20.06
CA ASN A 232 -25.98 -32.47 -20.09
C ASN A 232 -26.69 -32.50 -21.44
N THR A 233 -26.96 -31.35 -22.06
CA THR A 233 -27.58 -31.27 -23.41
C THR A 233 -26.65 -31.88 -24.45
N ALA A 234 -25.35 -31.61 -24.40
CA ALA A 234 -24.36 -32.21 -25.29
C ALA A 234 -24.27 -33.74 -25.11
N LYS A 235 -24.28 -34.24 -23.88
CA LYS A 235 -24.33 -35.70 -23.61
C LYS A 235 -25.59 -36.34 -24.18
N TRP A 236 -26.75 -35.76 -23.96
CA TRP A 236 -28.02 -36.27 -24.52
C TRP A 236 -28.01 -36.26 -26.04
N SER A 237 -27.44 -35.23 -26.69
CA SER A 237 -27.27 -35.20 -28.14
C SER A 237 -26.43 -36.38 -28.63
N ASN A 238 -25.27 -36.60 -28.02
CA ASN A 238 -24.35 -37.69 -28.36
C ASN A 238 -24.92 -39.08 -28.08
N GLU A 239 -25.66 -39.27 -26.99
CA GLU A 239 -26.32 -40.55 -26.67
C GLU A 239 -27.47 -40.86 -27.62
N SER A 240 -28.26 -39.86 -28.00
CA SER A 240 -29.33 -40.02 -28.98
C SER A 240 -28.79 -40.37 -30.38
N GLU A 241 -27.64 -39.80 -30.76
CA GLU A 241 -26.93 -40.12 -32.00
C GLU A 241 -26.43 -41.56 -32.01
N LYS A 242 -25.77 -42.00 -30.92
CA LYS A 242 -25.31 -43.39 -30.76
C LYS A 242 -26.48 -44.42 -30.75
N ALA A 243 -27.60 -44.06 -30.12
CA ALA A 243 -28.80 -44.91 -30.09
C ALA A 243 -29.44 -45.01 -31.47
N THR A 244 -29.45 -43.95 -32.28
CA THR A 244 -29.96 -43.92 -33.65
C THR A 244 -29.07 -44.74 -34.57
N SER A 245 -27.74 -44.62 -34.45
CA SER A 245 -26.77 -45.43 -35.22
C SER A 245 -26.86 -46.93 -34.90
N ARG A 246 -27.10 -47.31 -33.63
CA ARG A 246 -27.29 -48.73 -33.23
C ARG A 246 -28.56 -49.32 -33.73
N LYS A 247 -29.68 -48.58 -33.80
CA LYS A 247 -30.96 -49.04 -34.35
C LYS A 247 -30.89 -49.20 -35.86
N HIS A 248 -30.06 -48.50 -36.59
CA HIS A 248 -29.85 -48.62 -38.04
C HIS A 248 -29.19 -49.95 -38.42
N ASN A 249 -28.45 -50.61 -37.51
CA ASN A 249 -27.73 -51.83 -37.74
C ASN A 249 -28.56 -53.12 -37.39
N THR A 250 -29.79 -52.98 -36.85
CA THR A 250 -30.55 -54.11 -36.31
C THR A 250 -32.01 -54.24 -36.80
N ALA A 251 -32.52 -53.44 -37.75
CA ALA A 251 -33.93 -53.44 -38.10
C ALA A 251 -34.15 -53.63 -39.59
N GLU A 252 -34.73 -54.79 -39.92
CA GLU A 252 -35.49 -55.01 -41.15
C GLU A 252 -36.79 -54.20 -41.07
N PHE A 253 -37.10 -53.42 -42.14
CA PHE A 253 -38.35 -52.68 -42.34
C PHE A 253 -38.81 -51.65 -41.28
N ILE A 254 -38.11 -50.56 -41.17
CA ILE A 254 -38.65 -49.31 -40.55
C ILE A 254 -38.40 -48.15 -41.52
N ASP A 255 -39.42 -47.31 -41.69
CA ASP A 255 -39.33 -46.07 -42.52
C ASP A 255 -38.16 -45.19 -42.08
N THR A 256 -37.01 -45.37 -42.72
CA THR A 256 -35.72 -44.70 -42.44
C THR A 256 -35.81 -43.21 -42.67
N GLY A 257 -36.75 -42.76 -43.53
CA GLY A 257 -36.93 -41.30 -43.76
C GLY A 257 -37.52 -40.56 -42.57
N TYR A 258 -38.51 -41.13 -41.88
CA TYR A 258 -39.14 -40.52 -40.74
C TYR A 258 -38.22 -40.45 -39.52
N ILE A 259 -37.45 -41.51 -39.25
CA ILE A 259 -36.51 -41.57 -38.12
C ILE A 259 -35.33 -40.59 -38.35
N GLY A 260 -34.80 -40.55 -39.58
CA GLY A 260 -33.75 -39.64 -39.97
C GLY A 260 -34.17 -38.15 -39.84
N HIS A 261 -35.41 -37.83 -40.29
CA HIS A 261 -35.95 -36.48 -40.17
C HIS A 261 -36.17 -36.07 -38.69
N LYS A 262 -36.67 -36.98 -37.85
CA LYS A 262 -36.87 -36.73 -36.40
C LYS A 262 -35.54 -36.54 -35.66
N SER A 263 -34.53 -37.34 -35.98
CA SER A 263 -33.18 -37.23 -35.44
C SER A 263 -32.51 -35.89 -35.85
N ALA A 264 -32.60 -35.52 -37.13
CA ALA A 264 -32.08 -34.26 -37.64
C ALA A 264 -32.76 -33.02 -37.00
N LYS A 265 -34.09 -33.09 -36.74
CA LYS A 265 -34.84 -32.04 -36.04
C LYS A 265 -34.42 -31.94 -34.56
N MET A 266 -34.20 -33.06 -33.88
CA MET A 266 -33.69 -33.07 -32.49
C MET A 266 -32.27 -32.53 -32.42
N MET A 267 -31.39 -32.91 -33.34
CA MET A 267 -30.01 -32.34 -33.43
C MET A 267 -30.02 -30.85 -33.68
N LYS A 268 -30.86 -30.35 -34.59
CA LYS A 268 -30.98 -28.92 -34.84
C LYS A 268 -31.50 -28.17 -33.62
N SER A 269 -32.45 -28.71 -32.88
CA SER A 269 -32.96 -28.17 -31.63
C SER A 269 -31.89 -28.15 -30.53
N SER A 270 -31.12 -29.25 -30.41
CA SER A 270 -30.01 -29.33 -29.44
C SER A 270 -28.90 -28.32 -29.71
N LYS A 271 -28.45 -28.16 -30.98
CA LYS A 271 -27.48 -27.14 -31.37
C LYS A 271 -27.94 -25.71 -31.09
N VAL A 272 -29.22 -25.41 -31.38
CA VAL A 272 -29.81 -24.10 -31.08
C VAL A 272 -29.83 -23.85 -29.56
N MET A 273 -30.13 -24.90 -28.77
CA MET A 273 -30.15 -24.79 -27.31
C MET A 273 -28.73 -24.61 -26.74
N GLU A 274 -27.75 -25.31 -27.27
CA GLU A 274 -26.32 -25.17 -26.91
C GLU A 274 -25.82 -23.77 -27.21
N GLN A 275 -26.07 -23.24 -28.41
CA GLN A 275 -25.71 -21.85 -28.75
C GLN A 275 -26.38 -20.78 -27.86
N ARG A 276 -27.63 -21.04 -27.42
CA ARG A 276 -28.33 -20.13 -26.48
C ARG A 276 -27.70 -20.20 -25.10
N LEU A 277 -27.29 -21.36 -24.62
CA LEU A 277 -26.63 -21.55 -23.35
C LEU A 277 -25.23 -20.93 -23.36
N GLU A 278 -24.46 -21.11 -24.43
CA GLU A 278 -23.14 -20.44 -24.60
C GLU A 278 -23.27 -18.93 -24.57
N ARG A 279 -24.19 -18.33 -25.33
CA ARG A 279 -24.43 -16.89 -25.29
C ARG A 279 -24.82 -16.39 -23.89
N ALA A 280 -25.68 -17.15 -23.19
CA ALA A 280 -26.09 -16.79 -21.84
C ALA A 280 -24.92 -16.90 -20.82
N ILE A 281 -23.97 -17.82 -21.05
CA ILE A 281 -22.73 -17.93 -20.26
C ILE A 281 -21.83 -16.74 -20.56
N ASP A 282 -21.63 -16.40 -21.84
CA ASP A 282 -20.79 -15.25 -22.24
C ASP A 282 -21.35 -13.92 -21.70
N GLU A 283 -22.66 -13.67 -21.89
CA GLU A 283 -23.33 -12.48 -21.34
C GLU A 283 -23.18 -12.38 -19.82
N LYS A 284 -23.33 -13.49 -19.07
CA LYS A 284 -23.15 -13.48 -17.62
C LYS A 284 -21.68 -13.37 -17.21
N SER A 285 -20.76 -13.87 -17.99
CA SER A 285 -19.33 -13.77 -17.75
C SER A 285 -18.83 -12.33 -17.93
N GLU A 286 -19.38 -11.60 -18.91
CA GLU A 286 -19.10 -10.18 -19.12
C GLU A 286 -19.60 -9.30 -17.97
N LEU A 287 -20.64 -9.73 -17.24
CA LEU A 287 -21.17 -9.03 -16.08
C LEU A 287 -20.34 -9.24 -14.79
N LEU A 288 -19.37 -10.17 -14.80
CA LEU A 288 -18.49 -10.37 -13.65
C LEU A 288 -17.61 -9.15 -13.42
N ILE A 289 -17.82 -8.50 -12.30
CA ILE A 289 -17.05 -7.32 -11.90
C ILE A 289 -15.65 -7.78 -11.47
N LYS A 290 -14.62 -7.18 -12.06
CA LYS A 290 -13.24 -7.37 -11.61
C LYS A 290 -13.03 -6.60 -10.32
N ILE A 291 -13.31 -7.24 -9.20
CA ILE A 291 -13.03 -6.67 -7.88
C ILE A 291 -11.52 -6.75 -7.67
N ASP A 292 -10.93 -5.62 -7.31
CA ASP A 292 -9.50 -5.52 -7.00
C ASP A 292 -9.27 -6.16 -5.60
N ARG A 293 -9.34 -7.50 -5.55
CA ARG A 293 -9.14 -8.24 -4.30
C ARG A 293 -7.69 -8.14 -3.87
N THR A 294 -7.51 -7.76 -2.63
CA THR A 294 -6.23 -7.99 -1.96
C THR A 294 -6.14 -9.48 -1.63
N ASP A 295 -5.32 -10.21 -2.38
CA ASP A 295 -5.07 -11.62 -2.09
C ASP A 295 -4.46 -11.78 -0.69
N LYS A 296 -4.90 -12.80 0.05
CA LYS A 296 -4.41 -13.06 1.40
C LYS A 296 -2.95 -13.49 1.36
N LEU A 297 -2.13 -12.79 2.13
CA LEU A 297 -0.76 -13.20 2.39
C LEU A 297 -0.75 -14.41 3.35
N LYS A 298 0.34 -15.15 3.38
CA LYS A 298 0.49 -16.32 4.24
C LYS A 298 1.85 -16.29 4.91
N ILE A 299 1.87 -16.36 6.24
CA ILE A 299 3.06 -16.51 7.05
C ILE A 299 3.01 -17.87 7.76
N ILE A 300 4.14 -18.52 7.93
CA ILE A 300 4.21 -19.84 8.59
C ILE A 300 5.18 -19.72 9.78
N PRO A 301 4.70 -19.28 10.95
CA PRO A 301 5.53 -19.17 12.13
C PRO A 301 5.90 -20.57 12.65
N ILE A 302 7.10 -20.68 13.23
CA ILE A 302 7.53 -21.89 13.96
C ILE A 302 7.16 -21.70 15.42
N ASP A 303 6.26 -22.54 15.93
CA ASP A 303 5.92 -22.53 17.35
C ASP A 303 7.11 -23.00 18.20
N SER A 304 7.39 -22.27 19.28
CA SER A 304 8.37 -22.68 20.28
C SER A 304 7.67 -23.26 21.50
N VAL A 305 8.16 -24.41 21.95
CA VAL A 305 7.65 -25.06 23.18
C VAL A 305 8.17 -24.38 24.45
N ARG A 306 9.29 -23.66 24.34
CA ARG A 306 9.93 -22.99 25.47
C ARG A 306 9.72 -21.50 25.43
N ASN A 307 9.43 -20.89 26.57
CA ASN A 307 9.35 -19.45 26.80
C ASN A 307 10.29 -19.04 27.92
N PRO A 308 10.79 -17.79 27.93
CA PRO A 308 10.66 -16.79 26.88
C PRO A 308 11.60 -17.07 25.68
N LEU A 309 11.23 -16.56 24.49
CA LEU A 309 12.09 -16.56 23.29
C LEU A 309 13.27 -15.61 23.45
N VAL A 310 13.00 -14.44 24.02
CA VAL A 310 13.98 -13.39 24.32
C VAL A 310 13.64 -12.78 25.67
N SER A 311 14.63 -12.56 26.51
CA SER A 311 14.49 -11.87 27.81
C SER A 311 15.55 -10.78 27.92
N LEU A 312 15.09 -9.56 28.19
CA LEU A 312 15.91 -8.40 28.50
C LEU A 312 15.69 -8.02 29.96
N ASN A 313 16.77 -7.88 30.74
CA ASN A 313 16.71 -7.51 32.14
C ASN A 313 17.62 -6.32 32.42
N LYS A 314 17.02 -5.16 32.76
CA LYS A 314 17.69 -3.89 33.02
C LYS A 314 18.69 -3.48 31.93
N VAL A 315 18.28 -3.68 30.66
CA VAL A 315 19.12 -3.39 29.50
C VAL A 315 19.10 -1.90 29.19
N GLN A 316 20.27 -1.33 28.96
CA GLN A 316 20.48 0.02 28.43
C GLN A 316 21.56 -0.04 27.36
N VAL A 317 21.36 0.66 26.26
CA VAL A 317 22.39 0.83 25.21
C VAL A 317 23.29 2.00 25.57
N VAL A 318 24.58 1.85 25.33
CA VAL A 318 25.60 2.86 25.59
C VAL A 318 26.24 3.30 24.28
N TYR A 319 26.26 4.62 24.03
CA TYR A 319 27.05 5.24 22.97
C TYR A 319 27.86 6.39 23.56
N ASP A 320 29.12 6.46 23.21
CA ASP A 320 30.06 7.49 23.71
C ASP A 320 30.05 7.60 25.25
N ASN A 321 30.01 6.47 25.96
CA ASN A 321 29.91 6.37 27.43
C ASN A 321 28.62 6.99 28.02
N LYS A 322 27.56 7.18 27.22
CA LYS A 322 26.26 7.67 27.69
C LYS A 322 25.15 6.65 27.45
N CYS A 323 24.37 6.39 28.48
CA CYS A 323 23.14 5.62 28.34
C CYS A 323 22.10 6.44 27.58
N ILE A 324 21.46 5.81 26.58
CA ILE A 324 20.52 6.53 25.68
C ILE A 324 19.12 6.58 26.27
N PHE A 325 18.70 5.55 26.99
CA PHE A 325 17.37 5.43 27.60
C PHE A 325 17.44 4.78 28.99
N ASN A 326 16.35 4.89 29.73
CA ASN A 326 16.21 4.27 31.06
C ASN A 326 16.23 2.72 30.96
N PRO A 327 16.75 2.00 32.01
CA PRO A 327 16.86 0.54 31.98
C PRO A 327 15.53 -0.13 31.68
N ILE A 328 15.48 -0.95 30.64
CA ILE A 328 14.27 -1.67 30.25
C ILE A 328 14.33 -3.14 30.67
N THR A 329 13.19 -3.68 31.05
CA THR A 329 13.01 -5.09 31.38
C THR A 329 11.73 -5.60 30.73
N PHE A 330 11.86 -6.57 29.83
CA PHE A 330 10.72 -7.24 29.22
C PHE A 330 11.11 -8.60 28.64
N GLU A 331 10.12 -9.42 28.40
CA GLU A 331 10.26 -10.72 27.78
C GLU A 331 9.35 -10.82 26.55
N ILE A 332 9.78 -11.62 25.59
CA ILE A 332 9.03 -11.96 24.38
C ILE A 332 8.70 -13.45 24.45
N ASN A 333 7.43 -13.74 24.56
CA ASN A 333 6.94 -15.13 24.58
C ASN A 333 6.41 -15.54 23.19
N SER A 334 6.24 -16.83 22.99
CA SER A 334 5.62 -17.36 21.77
C SER A 334 4.22 -16.74 21.57
N LYS A 335 3.92 -16.30 20.33
CA LYS A 335 2.66 -15.64 19.93
C LYS A 335 2.43 -14.24 20.54
N GLU A 336 3.41 -13.67 21.23
CA GLU A 336 3.35 -12.26 21.63
C GLU A 336 3.77 -11.32 20.49
N ARG A 337 3.12 -10.18 20.41
CA ARG A 337 3.40 -9.12 19.46
C ARG A 337 3.73 -7.85 20.23
N ILE A 338 4.99 -7.47 20.22
CA ILE A 338 5.53 -6.35 20.99
C ILE A 338 5.82 -5.19 20.04
N ALA A 339 5.27 -4.02 20.35
CA ALA A 339 5.62 -2.77 19.69
C ALA A 339 6.57 -1.95 20.58
N LEU A 340 7.72 -1.54 20.02
CA LEU A 340 8.63 -0.59 20.64
C LEU A 340 8.30 0.81 20.15
N VAL A 341 7.91 1.71 21.05
CA VAL A 341 7.56 3.10 20.76
C VAL A 341 8.48 4.07 21.47
N GLY A 342 8.60 5.29 20.97
CA GLY A 342 9.43 6.35 21.55
C GLY A 342 9.95 7.33 20.50
N LYS A 343 10.55 8.44 20.94
CA LYS A 343 11.08 9.49 20.06
C LYS A 343 12.15 8.96 19.09
N ASN A 344 12.36 9.67 17.98
CA ASN A 344 13.44 9.32 17.06
C ASN A 344 14.81 9.47 17.74
N GLY A 345 15.72 8.55 17.45
CA GLY A 345 17.05 8.52 18.06
C GLY A 345 17.10 8.03 19.52
N VAL A 346 16.00 7.55 20.11
CA VAL A 346 15.98 7.01 21.49
C VAL A 346 16.57 5.60 21.61
N GLY A 347 17.00 4.98 20.49
CA GLY A 347 17.65 3.66 20.52
C GLY A 347 16.75 2.46 20.24
N LYS A 348 15.57 2.66 19.65
CA LYS A 348 14.65 1.56 19.25
C LYS A 348 15.33 0.51 18.39
N SER A 349 15.92 0.93 17.28
CA SER A 349 16.66 0.03 16.36
C SER A 349 17.87 -0.62 17.00
N SER A 350 18.52 0.06 17.96
CA SER A 350 19.66 -0.51 18.69
C SER A 350 19.27 -1.70 19.57
N ILE A 351 18.05 -1.68 20.14
CA ILE A 351 17.51 -2.82 20.89
C ILE A 351 17.26 -3.99 19.96
N LEU A 352 16.68 -3.74 18.77
CA LEU A 352 16.46 -4.80 17.77
C LEU A 352 17.79 -5.43 17.35
N LYS A 353 18.81 -4.63 17.09
CA LYS A 353 20.16 -5.08 16.72
C LYS A 353 20.84 -5.88 17.83
N LEU A 354 20.65 -5.49 19.10
CA LEU A 354 21.12 -6.28 20.24
C LEU A 354 20.47 -7.66 20.31
N ILE A 355 19.17 -7.76 20.04
CA ILE A 355 18.47 -9.07 19.99
C ILE A 355 18.99 -9.92 18.82
N LEU A 356 19.39 -9.29 17.71
CA LEU A 356 20.03 -9.95 16.56
C LEU A 356 21.47 -10.42 16.87
N GLY A 357 22.06 -9.98 17.99
CA GLY A 357 23.42 -10.33 18.38
C GLY A 357 24.48 -9.42 17.77
N GLU A 358 24.13 -8.24 17.28
CA GLU A 358 25.10 -7.25 16.82
C GLU A 358 25.94 -6.73 17.99
N ASN A 359 27.21 -6.43 17.73
CA ASN A 359 28.15 -5.95 18.74
C ASN A 359 27.93 -4.46 19.08
N ILE A 360 26.97 -4.21 19.95
CA ILE A 360 26.65 -2.86 20.48
C ILE A 360 26.93 -2.88 21.97
N GLU A 361 27.54 -1.81 22.51
CA GLU A 361 27.81 -1.70 23.93
C GLU A 361 26.52 -1.50 24.73
N TYR A 362 26.31 -2.30 25.77
CA TYR A 362 25.13 -2.26 26.62
C TYR A 362 25.40 -2.67 28.05
N THR A 363 24.52 -2.29 28.95
CA THR A 363 24.46 -2.77 30.33
C THR A 363 23.25 -3.67 30.53
N GLY A 364 23.24 -4.46 31.60
CA GLY A 364 22.17 -5.39 31.89
C GLY A 364 22.42 -6.78 31.30
N ASN A 365 21.36 -7.57 31.13
CA ASN A 365 21.45 -8.95 30.66
C ASN A 365 20.41 -9.22 29.55
N ILE A 366 20.89 -9.76 28.44
CA ILE A 366 20.07 -10.21 27.30
C ILE A 366 20.25 -11.72 27.15
N LYS A 367 19.14 -12.43 27.07
CA LYS A 367 19.11 -13.86 26.76
C LYS A 367 18.21 -14.10 25.56
N VAL A 368 18.77 -14.65 24.49
CA VAL A 368 18.05 -15.16 23.34
C VAL A 368 18.08 -16.69 23.44
N GLN A 369 16.94 -17.34 23.26
CA GLN A 369 16.84 -18.79 23.33
C GLN A 369 17.68 -19.44 22.23
N ASN A 370 18.50 -20.43 22.58
CA ASN A 370 19.32 -21.13 21.61
C ASN A 370 18.49 -21.91 20.59
N GLY A 371 18.91 -21.82 19.31
CA GLY A 371 18.30 -22.56 18.20
C GLY A 371 17.02 -22.00 17.65
N ILE A 372 16.60 -20.79 18.07
CA ILE A 372 15.49 -20.09 17.41
C ILE A 372 15.93 -19.48 16.09
N LYS A 373 15.02 -19.52 15.12
CA LYS A 373 15.19 -18.80 13.85
C LYS A 373 14.56 -17.41 13.96
N ILE A 374 15.34 -16.41 13.60
CA ILE A 374 14.92 -15.01 13.60
C ILE A 374 14.81 -14.54 12.15
N SER A 375 13.67 -13.93 11.80
CA SER A 375 13.49 -13.24 10.53
C SER A 375 13.56 -11.74 10.77
N TYR A 376 14.31 -11.01 9.97
CA TYR A 376 14.55 -9.59 10.15
C TYR A 376 14.19 -8.76 8.93
N VAL A 377 13.47 -7.66 9.16
CA VAL A 377 13.21 -6.57 8.20
C VAL A 377 13.93 -5.33 8.71
N SER A 378 14.92 -4.87 7.95
CA SER A 378 15.73 -3.71 8.27
C SER A 378 15.02 -2.39 7.94
N GLN A 379 15.40 -1.32 8.63
CA GLN A 379 14.95 0.04 8.31
C GLN A 379 15.51 0.50 6.96
N SER A 380 16.81 0.35 6.71
CA SER A 380 17.45 0.72 5.44
C SER A 380 17.24 -0.36 4.37
N THR A 381 17.10 0.09 3.13
CA THR A 381 16.98 -0.73 1.92
C THR A 381 18.16 -0.57 0.96
N GLU A 382 19.15 0.30 1.30
CA GLU A 382 20.26 0.70 0.42
C GLU A 382 21.20 -0.45 0.05
N TYR A 383 21.29 -1.47 0.91
CA TYR A 383 22.13 -2.64 0.68
C TYR A 383 21.54 -3.66 -0.31
N LEU A 384 20.27 -3.47 -0.67
CA LEU A 384 19.57 -4.39 -1.57
C LEU A 384 20.04 -4.20 -3.01
N ASN A 385 20.49 -5.28 -3.63
CA ASN A 385 21.01 -5.29 -5.00
C ASN A 385 20.66 -6.60 -5.73
N GLY A 386 20.90 -6.62 -7.03
CA GLY A 386 20.70 -7.79 -7.88
C GLY A 386 19.25 -8.01 -8.31
N ASN A 387 18.95 -9.20 -8.81
CA ASN A 387 17.61 -9.58 -9.20
C ASN A 387 16.87 -10.33 -8.08
N LEU A 388 15.55 -10.38 -8.19
CA LEU A 388 14.68 -11.01 -7.17
C LEU A 388 14.95 -12.52 -6.99
N LYS A 389 15.39 -13.20 -8.05
CA LYS A 389 15.68 -14.64 -7.98
C LYS A 389 16.93 -14.92 -7.17
N ASP A 390 18.02 -14.22 -7.48
CA ASP A 390 19.28 -14.36 -6.73
C ASP A 390 19.10 -13.96 -5.28
N PHE A 391 18.35 -12.86 -5.03
CA PHE A 391 17.99 -12.44 -3.68
C PHE A 391 17.25 -13.53 -2.88
N ALA A 392 16.31 -14.27 -3.50
CA ALA A 392 15.61 -15.37 -2.85
C ALA A 392 16.56 -16.52 -2.52
N ILE A 393 17.49 -16.86 -3.42
CA ILE A 393 18.50 -17.92 -3.22
C ILE A 393 19.45 -17.54 -2.08
N ASP A 394 19.99 -16.33 -2.08
CA ASP A 394 20.94 -15.84 -1.07
C ASP A 394 20.34 -15.82 0.33
N ASN A 395 19.02 -15.54 0.43
CA ASN A 395 18.28 -15.56 1.68
C ASN A 395 17.64 -16.93 2.01
N THR A 396 17.94 -18.00 1.24
CA THR A 396 17.39 -19.34 1.46
C THR A 396 15.88 -19.41 1.53
N VAL A 397 15.18 -18.58 0.72
CA VAL A 397 13.72 -18.51 0.61
C VAL A 397 13.26 -19.21 -0.67
N ASP A 398 12.14 -19.94 -0.61
CA ASP A 398 11.53 -20.52 -1.80
C ASP A 398 11.10 -19.45 -2.79
N GLU A 399 11.69 -19.47 -4.00
CA GLU A 399 11.45 -18.46 -5.04
C GLU A 399 9.97 -18.36 -5.43
N SER A 400 9.25 -19.48 -5.50
CA SER A 400 7.84 -19.51 -5.89
C SER A 400 6.94 -18.86 -4.84
N ILE A 401 7.19 -19.17 -3.56
CA ILE A 401 6.46 -18.56 -2.43
C ILE A 401 6.77 -17.07 -2.38
N PHE A 402 8.03 -16.67 -2.48
CA PHE A 402 8.48 -15.29 -2.44
C PHE A 402 7.84 -14.45 -3.57
N LYS A 403 7.92 -14.91 -4.82
CA LYS A 403 7.27 -14.26 -5.96
C LYS A 403 5.75 -14.19 -5.81
N SER A 404 5.12 -15.25 -5.30
CA SER A 404 3.69 -15.24 -5.00
C SER A 404 3.32 -14.18 -3.96
N MET A 405 4.13 -13.97 -2.91
CA MET A 405 3.89 -12.91 -1.93
C MET A 405 4.03 -11.52 -2.55
N LEU A 406 5.06 -11.30 -3.37
CA LEU A 406 5.25 -10.03 -4.09
C LEU A 406 4.08 -9.74 -5.05
N ALA A 407 3.63 -10.72 -5.84
CA ALA A 407 2.47 -10.58 -6.73
C ALA A 407 1.21 -10.15 -5.95
N LYS A 408 0.94 -10.78 -4.79
CA LYS A 408 -0.16 -10.41 -3.90
C LYS A 408 -0.03 -9.00 -3.32
N MET A 409 1.20 -8.51 -3.12
CA MET A 409 1.49 -7.13 -2.71
C MET A 409 1.46 -6.14 -3.88
N GLY A 410 1.07 -6.58 -5.09
CA GLY A 410 0.86 -5.73 -6.25
C GLY A 410 2.06 -5.55 -7.18
N PHE A 411 3.04 -6.45 -7.15
CA PHE A 411 4.09 -6.51 -8.16
C PHE A 411 3.50 -6.97 -9.49
N THR A 412 3.90 -6.29 -10.55
CA THR A 412 3.53 -6.62 -11.94
C THR A 412 4.64 -7.42 -12.61
N ASP A 413 4.35 -8.04 -13.76
CA ASP A 413 5.36 -8.80 -14.51
C ASP A 413 6.63 -7.98 -14.79
N LYS A 414 6.49 -6.68 -15.07
CA LYS A 414 7.63 -5.77 -15.27
C LYS A 414 8.49 -5.61 -14.01
N ASP A 415 7.87 -5.60 -12.83
CA ASP A 415 8.59 -5.45 -11.57
C ASP A 415 9.45 -6.67 -11.28
N PHE A 416 9.02 -7.88 -11.72
CA PHE A 416 9.79 -9.11 -11.55
C PHE A 416 11.06 -9.16 -12.42
N ASP A 417 11.08 -8.42 -13.54
CA ASP A 417 12.23 -8.32 -14.44
C ASP A 417 13.15 -7.14 -14.07
N THR A 418 12.77 -6.33 -13.08
CA THR A 418 13.53 -5.14 -12.66
C THR A 418 14.52 -5.49 -11.55
N ASN A 419 15.76 -5.01 -11.68
CA ASN A 419 16.75 -5.13 -10.61
C ASN A 419 16.31 -4.35 -9.35
N ILE A 420 16.64 -4.85 -8.17
CA ILE A 420 16.19 -4.30 -6.89
C ILE A 420 16.69 -2.85 -6.69
N GLU A 421 17.91 -2.52 -7.15
CA GLU A 421 18.46 -1.16 -7.06
C GLU A 421 17.60 -0.12 -7.77
N ALA A 422 16.98 -0.50 -8.90
CA ALA A 422 16.14 0.38 -9.70
C ALA A 422 14.69 0.50 -9.17
N MET A 423 14.33 -0.29 -8.17
CA MET A 423 13.02 -0.27 -7.55
C MET A 423 12.83 0.96 -6.66
N SER A 424 11.58 1.41 -6.54
CA SER A 424 11.21 2.44 -5.56
C SER A 424 11.39 1.94 -4.12
N GLU A 425 11.55 2.86 -3.17
CA GLU A 425 11.70 2.50 -1.74
C GLU A 425 10.53 1.64 -1.24
N GLY A 426 9.31 1.94 -1.67
CA GLY A 426 8.14 1.11 -1.33
C GLY A 426 8.20 -0.31 -1.92
N GLN A 427 8.74 -0.48 -3.13
CA GLN A 427 8.94 -1.80 -3.72
C GLN A 427 10.05 -2.57 -2.97
N LYS A 428 11.18 -1.92 -2.65
CA LYS A 428 12.26 -2.51 -1.86
C LYS A 428 11.78 -2.96 -0.48
N LYS A 429 10.95 -2.14 0.20
CA LYS A 429 10.32 -2.56 1.48
C LYS A 429 9.40 -3.76 1.31
N LYS A 430 8.60 -3.82 0.25
CA LYS A 430 7.77 -5.00 -0.08
C LYS A 430 8.63 -6.24 -0.29
N VAL A 431 9.81 -6.11 -0.93
CA VAL A 431 10.77 -7.22 -1.09
C VAL A 431 11.23 -7.75 0.27
N LEU A 432 11.61 -6.87 1.21
CA LEU A 432 12.03 -7.28 2.56
C LEU A 432 10.90 -7.94 3.35
N ILE A 433 9.69 -7.39 3.28
CA ILE A 433 8.52 -7.96 3.96
C ILE A 433 8.16 -9.31 3.34
N ALA A 434 8.13 -9.42 2.01
CA ALA A 434 7.86 -10.68 1.30
C ALA A 434 8.88 -11.75 1.67
N LYS A 435 10.17 -11.39 1.74
CA LYS A 435 11.23 -12.26 2.25
C LYS A 435 10.90 -12.74 3.67
N SER A 436 10.64 -11.81 4.59
CA SER A 436 10.38 -12.12 5.99
C SER A 436 9.16 -13.03 6.19
N ILE A 437 8.02 -12.74 5.54
CA ILE A 437 6.82 -13.60 5.67
C ILE A 437 6.95 -14.95 4.95
N SER A 438 7.86 -15.06 3.98
CA SER A 438 8.16 -16.33 3.30
C SER A 438 9.10 -17.22 4.12
N GLU A 439 9.85 -16.64 5.05
CA GLU A 439 10.71 -17.37 5.98
C GLU A 439 9.88 -18.05 7.08
N GLN A 440 10.27 -19.27 7.42
CA GLN A 440 9.77 -19.92 8.63
C GLN A 440 10.64 -19.50 9.82
N ALA A 441 10.08 -18.71 10.75
CA ALA A 441 10.81 -18.19 11.90
C ALA A 441 10.05 -18.37 13.21
N ASN A 442 10.78 -18.40 14.33
CA ASN A 442 10.20 -18.43 15.67
C ASN A 442 9.84 -17.01 16.15
N ILE A 443 10.59 -16.01 15.67
CA ILE A 443 10.36 -14.60 15.97
C ILE A 443 10.66 -13.75 14.73
N TYR A 444 9.82 -12.76 14.50
CA TYR A 444 9.97 -11.78 13.44
C TYR A 444 10.35 -10.44 14.07
N ILE A 445 11.44 -9.86 13.62
CA ILE A 445 11.95 -8.57 14.08
C ILE A 445 11.81 -7.57 12.94
N TRP A 446 10.97 -6.55 13.11
CA TRP A 446 10.66 -5.59 12.06
C TRP A 446 10.99 -4.17 12.49
N ASP A 447 11.89 -3.52 11.76
CA ASP A 447 12.32 -2.15 12.01
C ASP A 447 11.72 -1.21 10.96
N GLU A 448 10.66 -0.49 11.34
CA GLU A 448 9.86 0.41 10.50
C GLU A 448 9.45 -0.24 9.16
N PRO A 449 8.78 -1.42 9.18
CA PRO A 449 8.47 -2.17 7.96
C PRO A 449 7.45 -1.45 7.08
N LEU A 450 6.60 -0.59 7.64
CA LEU A 450 5.47 0.01 6.92
C LEU A 450 5.81 1.34 6.24
N ASN A 451 7.02 1.86 6.41
CA ASN A 451 7.43 3.07 5.69
C ASN A 451 7.36 2.85 4.18
N TYR A 452 6.78 3.81 3.45
CA TYR A 452 6.55 3.76 1.99
C TYR A 452 5.59 2.65 1.51
N ILE A 453 4.94 1.91 2.42
CA ILE A 453 3.98 0.86 2.07
C ILE A 453 2.58 1.46 1.96
N ASP A 454 1.90 1.18 0.84
CA ASP A 454 0.53 1.64 0.62
C ASP A 454 -0.48 1.03 1.60
N ILE A 455 -1.57 1.76 1.85
CA ILE A 455 -2.57 1.42 2.86
C ILE A 455 -3.16 0.01 2.65
N LEU A 456 -3.39 -0.39 1.40
CA LEU A 456 -3.97 -1.71 1.10
C LEU A 456 -3.00 -2.85 1.45
N THR A 457 -1.72 -2.66 1.14
CA THR A 457 -0.67 -3.62 1.52
C THR A 457 -0.48 -3.67 3.04
N ARG A 458 -0.60 -2.52 3.75
CA ARG A 458 -0.57 -2.49 5.22
C ARG A 458 -1.72 -3.32 5.81
N GLU A 459 -2.94 -3.15 5.31
CA GLU A 459 -4.09 -3.95 5.75
C GLU A 459 -3.89 -5.45 5.52
N GLN A 460 -3.31 -5.84 4.37
CA GLN A 460 -2.97 -7.25 4.12
C GLN A 460 -1.97 -7.80 5.15
N ILE A 461 -0.97 -7.01 5.52
CA ILE A 461 0.03 -7.39 6.54
C ILE A 461 -0.63 -7.52 7.91
N GLU A 462 -1.46 -6.55 8.32
CA GLU A 462 -2.21 -6.57 9.58
C GLU A 462 -3.08 -7.84 9.69
N ASP A 463 -3.86 -8.11 8.66
CA ASP A 463 -4.74 -9.28 8.63
C ASP A 463 -3.94 -10.59 8.66
N THR A 464 -2.76 -10.61 8.02
CA THR A 464 -1.86 -11.76 8.06
C THR A 464 -1.33 -11.98 9.48
N ILE A 465 -0.87 -10.94 10.15
CA ILE A 465 -0.40 -11.02 11.55
C ILE A 465 -1.50 -11.53 12.48
N LEU A 466 -2.73 -11.01 12.34
CA LEU A 466 -3.86 -11.40 13.19
C LEU A 466 -4.32 -12.84 12.93
N ASN A 467 -4.32 -13.27 11.67
CA ASN A 467 -4.78 -14.62 11.30
C ASN A 467 -3.79 -15.72 11.73
N TYR A 468 -2.49 -15.45 11.64
CA TYR A 468 -1.45 -16.47 11.90
C TYR A 468 -0.78 -16.34 13.26
N ASN A 469 -1.02 -15.23 13.99
CA ASN A 469 -0.48 -14.96 15.33
C ASN A 469 1.03 -15.27 15.51
N PRO A 470 1.92 -14.73 14.63
CA PRO A 470 3.35 -14.91 14.79
C PRO A 470 3.87 -14.16 16.03
N SER A 471 5.02 -14.60 16.57
CA SER A 471 5.74 -13.81 17.57
C SER A 471 6.48 -12.69 16.87
N ILE A 472 6.17 -11.44 17.19
CA ILE A 472 6.75 -10.25 16.53
C ILE A 472 7.27 -9.27 17.56
N ILE A 473 8.42 -8.66 17.28
CA ILE A 473 8.83 -7.39 17.87
C ILE A 473 9.00 -6.39 16.73
N CYS A 474 8.33 -5.25 16.82
CA CYS A 474 8.43 -4.23 15.78
C CYS A 474 8.63 -2.84 16.36
N VAL A 475 9.30 -2.01 15.58
CA VAL A 475 9.35 -0.54 15.73
C VAL A 475 8.43 0.03 14.68
N GLU A 476 7.44 0.78 15.10
CA GLU A 476 6.49 1.44 14.18
C GLU A 476 5.97 2.75 14.76
N HIS A 477 5.50 3.62 13.87
CA HIS A 477 4.92 4.92 14.19
C HIS A 477 3.44 5.05 13.77
N ASP A 478 2.87 4.02 13.12
CA ASP A 478 1.44 3.96 12.77
C ASP A 478 0.65 3.48 14.00
N GLU A 479 -0.05 4.41 14.66
CA GLU A 479 -0.82 4.13 15.87
C GLU A 479 -1.91 3.09 15.63
N LYS A 480 -2.67 3.20 14.52
CA LYS A 480 -3.73 2.23 14.18
C LYS A 480 -3.17 0.82 13.98
N PHE A 481 -1.98 0.71 13.37
CA PHE A 481 -1.31 -0.57 13.23
C PHE A 481 -0.91 -1.14 14.59
N ILE A 482 -0.29 -0.33 15.44
CA ILE A 482 0.13 -0.75 16.79
C ILE A 482 -1.07 -1.18 17.62
N GLU A 483 -2.14 -0.38 17.69
CA GLU A 483 -3.37 -0.69 18.42
C GLU A 483 -4.02 -2.00 17.95
N LYS A 484 -4.00 -2.26 16.63
CA LYS A 484 -4.63 -3.44 16.04
C LYS A 484 -3.84 -4.72 16.28
N ILE A 485 -2.50 -4.67 16.20
CA ILE A 485 -1.67 -5.87 16.21
C ILE A 485 -0.97 -6.15 17.53
N ALA A 486 -0.55 -5.12 18.30
CA ALA A 486 0.29 -5.30 19.46
C ALA A 486 -0.47 -5.93 20.62
N THR A 487 0.12 -6.94 21.25
CA THR A 487 -0.35 -7.49 22.54
C THR A 487 0.30 -6.77 23.71
N LYS A 488 1.46 -6.12 23.47
CA LYS A 488 2.22 -5.38 24.48
C LYS A 488 2.96 -4.21 23.82
N ILE A 489 2.90 -3.07 24.46
CA ILE A 489 3.61 -1.85 24.02
C ILE A 489 4.70 -1.54 25.04
N ILE A 490 5.91 -1.29 24.57
CA ILE A 490 7.06 -0.89 25.37
C ILE A 490 7.44 0.53 24.95
N ASN A 491 7.30 1.48 25.87
CA ASN A 491 7.69 2.86 25.64
C ASN A 491 9.14 3.07 26.10
N LEU A 492 9.98 3.60 25.20
CA LEU A 492 11.35 3.95 25.49
C LEU A 492 11.42 5.44 25.83
N GLU A 493 11.77 5.72 27.07
CA GLU A 493 11.93 7.07 27.60
C GLU A 493 13.40 7.32 27.95
N LYS A 494 13.82 8.59 27.79
CA LYS A 494 15.16 9.02 28.22
C LYS A 494 15.25 9.19 29.71
#